data_511e17e9493858e5da4d4a6e91abe828
#
_entry.id   511e17e9493858e5da4d4a6e91abe828
#
_cell.length_a   1.000
_cell.length_b   1.000
_cell.length_c   1.000
_cell.angle_alpha   90.00
_cell.angle_beta   90.00
_cell.angle_gamma   90.00
#
_symmetry.space_group_name_H-M   'P 1'
#
loop_
_entity.id
_entity.type
_entity.pdbx_description
1 polymer ?
#
loop_
_entity_poly.entity_id
_entity_poly.type
_entity_poly.pdbx_seq_one_letter_code
_entity_poly.pdbx_strand_id
1 'polypeptide(L)'
;MATQNQATSYARVVRLKGDPNRVSETITVWTQHILPLLKKQLGFTGVTLVGNRKTGDALTVSYWETEATMKEARGQVRPQALKVFGEIGASIVEDDECEVALLERFKPPMAGVYARLTTVHGDPAHVSEAVDTFKDKIVPVIATQSGARTALFYVNRQSGMALAGSVWDTEYDLQKSETSISSLRTEAIKKFAGRDAKTEVFEIYFTEILTPVASVR
;
A
#
# COMPACT_ATOMS: atom_id res chain seq x y z
N MET A 1 33.11 8.38 2.17
CA MET A 1 31.73 8.61 2.62
C MET A 1 31.08 7.24 2.67
N ALA A 2 30.73 6.76 3.87
CA ALA A 2 30.12 5.46 4.04
C ALA A 2 28.71 5.49 3.47
N THR A 3 28.42 4.70 2.45
CA THR A 3 27.07 4.37 1.99
C THR A 3 26.37 3.68 3.16
N GLN A 4 25.45 4.39 3.83
CA GLN A 4 24.54 3.76 4.76
C GLN A 4 23.72 2.76 3.93
N ASN A 5 23.94 1.49 4.20
CA ASN A 5 23.14 0.38 3.71
C ASN A 5 21.73 0.60 4.32
N GLN A 6 20.81 1.23 3.59
CA GLN A 6 19.43 1.37 4.05
C GLN A 6 18.83 -0.04 4.10
N ALA A 7 18.43 -0.47 5.29
CA ALA A 7 17.77 -1.74 5.47
C ALA A 7 16.51 -1.78 4.59
N THR A 8 16.42 -2.77 3.70
CA THR A 8 15.24 -3.01 2.88
C THR A 8 14.07 -3.33 3.81
N SER A 9 12.97 -2.59 3.66
CA SER A 9 11.72 -2.85 4.38
C SER A 9 10.76 -3.65 3.49
N TYR A 10 9.89 -4.43 4.10
CA TYR A 10 8.94 -5.26 3.38
C TYR A 10 7.51 -4.87 3.71
N ALA A 11 6.62 -5.06 2.76
CA ALA A 11 5.21 -4.80 2.91
C ALA A 11 4.39 -6.01 2.42
N ARG A 12 3.38 -6.38 3.19
CA ARG A 12 2.39 -7.33 2.75
C ARG A 12 1.10 -6.61 2.41
N VAL A 13 0.64 -6.77 1.18
CA VAL A 13 -0.58 -6.16 0.65
C VAL A 13 -1.66 -7.23 0.57
N VAL A 14 -2.72 -7.07 1.35
CA VAL A 14 -3.86 -7.99 1.37
C VAL A 14 -5.10 -7.23 0.93
N ARG A 15 -5.71 -7.68 -0.18
CA ARG A 15 -6.96 -7.12 -0.69
C ARG A 15 -8.15 -7.88 -0.14
N LEU A 16 -9.11 -7.14 0.36
CA LEU A 16 -10.39 -7.63 0.86
C LEU A 16 -11.51 -7.20 -0.10
N LYS A 17 -12.45 -8.12 -0.33
CA LYS A 17 -13.75 -7.86 -0.95
C LYS A 17 -14.81 -7.99 0.12
N GLY A 18 -15.58 -6.93 0.37
CA GLY A 18 -16.63 -6.91 1.38
C GLY A 18 -17.94 -6.31 0.86
N ASP A 19 -18.94 -6.28 1.71
CA ASP A 19 -20.22 -5.62 1.45
C ASP A 19 -20.08 -4.10 1.75
N PRO A 20 -20.40 -3.21 0.80
CA PRO A 20 -20.37 -1.77 1.03
C PRO A 20 -21.28 -1.32 2.18
N ASN A 21 -22.37 -2.05 2.49
CA ASN A 21 -23.25 -1.75 3.62
C ASN A 21 -22.64 -2.15 4.98
N ARG A 22 -21.59 -2.96 4.99
CA ARG A 22 -20.94 -3.49 6.21
C ARG A 22 -19.51 -2.96 6.44
N VAL A 23 -19.12 -1.87 5.77
CA VAL A 23 -17.76 -1.32 5.87
C VAL A 23 -17.38 -0.98 7.31
N SER A 24 -18.27 -0.37 8.08
CA SER A 24 -17.99 -0.03 9.49
C SER A 24 -17.78 -1.28 10.35
N GLU A 25 -18.51 -2.35 10.09
CA GLU A 25 -18.33 -3.65 10.74
C GLU A 25 -16.99 -4.28 10.34
N THR A 26 -16.65 -4.24 9.05
CA THR A 26 -15.35 -4.73 8.56
C THR A 26 -14.18 -4.02 9.24
N ILE A 27 -14.23 -2.69 9.40
CA ILE A 27 -13.23 -1.90 10.12
C ILE A 27 -13.16 -2.35 11.60
N THR A 28 -14.30 -2.53 12.25
CA THR A 28 -14.39 -2.95 13.65
C THR A 28 -13.77 -4.35 13.84
N VAL A 29 -14.19 -5.31 13.04
CA VAL A 29 -13.68 -6.69 13.06
C VAL A 29 -12.16 -6.69 12.79
N TRP A 30 -11.70 -5.95 11.80
CA TRP A 30 -10.28 -5.83 11.51
C TRP A 30 -9.51 -5.27 12.71
N THR A 31 -9.98 -4.17 13.30
CA THR A 31 -9.30 -3.50 14.42
C THR A 31 -9.27 -4.37 15.67
N GLN A 32 -10.34 -5.10 15.95
CA GLN A 32 -10.47 -5.92 17.16
C GLN A 32 -9.79 -7.28 17.06
N HIS A 33 -9.73 -7.88 15.87
CA HIS A 33 -9.26 -9.25 15.69
C HIS A 33 -7.95 -9.36 14.90
N ILE A 34 -7.76 -8.56 13.85
CA ILE A 34 -6.58 -8.68 12.99
C ILE A 34 -5.42 -7.84 13.49
N LEU A 35 -5.66 -6.58 13.83
CA LEU A 35 -4.62 -5.67 14.32
C LEU A 35 -3.85 -6.23 15.53
N PRO A 36 -4.51 -6.78 16.57
CA PRO A 36 -3.79 -7.38 17.71
C PRO A 36 -2.95 -8.61 17.33
N LEU A 37 -3.37 -9.37 16.32
CA LEU A 37 -2.59 -10.50 15.82
C LEU A 37 -1.33 -10.02 15.09
N LEU A 38 -1.44 -9.00 14.24
CA LEU A 38 -0.30 -8.40 13.55
C LEU A 38 0.72 -7.84 14.55
N LYS A 39 0.27 -7.12 15.57
CA LYS A 39 1.13 -6.51 16.62
C LYS A 39 1.94 -7.52 17.42
N LYS A 40 1.50 -8.77 17.51
CA LYS A 40 2.20 -9.85 18.23
C LYS A 40 3.29 -10.51 17.39
N GLN A 41 3.34 -10.25 16.09
CA GLN A 41 4.30 -10.90 15.21
C GLN A 41 5.68 -10.23 15.31
N LEU A 42 6.71 -11.05 15.28
CA LEU A 42 8.10 -10.59 15.26
C LEU A 42 8.35 -9.78 13.98
N GLY A 43 9.06 -8.65 14.11
CA GLY A 43 9.41 -7.79 12.98
C GLY A 43 8.27 -6.96 12.41
N PHE A 44 7.09 -6.94 13.05
CA PHE A 44 6.00 -6.04 12.66
C PHE A 44 6.36 -4.59 13.00
N THR A 45 6.31 -3.69 12.02
CA THR A 45 6.69 -2.28 12.17
C THR A 45 5.55 -1.30 11.94
N GLY A 46 4.41 -1.77 11.46
CA GLY A 46 3.25 -0.91 11.26
C GLY A 46 2.23 -1.47 10.30
N VAL A 47 1.11 -0.77 10.18
CA VAL A 47 0.03 -1.17 9.27
C VAL A 47 -0.81 0.04 8.85
N THR A 48 -1.36 -0.03 7.64
CA THR A 48 -2.36 0.89 7.12
C THR A 48 -3.53 0.09 6.57
N LEU A 49 -4.75 0.43 6.97
CA LEU A 49 -6.01 -0.07 6.41
C LEU A 49 -6.64 1.03 5.58
N VAL A 50 -6.85 0.76 4.31
CA VAL A 50 -7.56 1.64 3.39
C VAL A 50 -8.79 0.94 2.84
N GLY A 51 -9.83 1.69 2.47
CA GLY A 51 -11.01 1.09 1.86
C GLY A 51 -11.87 2.09 1.10
N ASN A 52 -12.81 1.55 0.35
CA ASN A 52 -13.78 2.31 -0.44
C ASN A 52 -15.19 1.98 0.05
N ARG A 53 -15.87 2.97 0.65
CA ARG A 53 -17.21 2.81 1.21
C ARG A 53 -18.28 2.50 0.15
N LYS A 54 -18.02 2.85 -1.12
CA LYS A 54 -19.00 2.63 -2.20
C LYS A 54 -18.95 1.20 -2.74
N THR A 55 -17.77 0.56 -2.70
CA THR A 55 -17.58 -0.79 -3.27
C THR A 55 -17.41 -1.88 -2.22
N GLY A 56 -17.10 -1.53 -0.97
CA GLY A 56 -16.75 -2.47 0.08
C GLY A 56 -15.32 -3.05 -0.05
N ASP A 57 -14.56 -2.64 -1.07
CA ASP A 57 -13.18 -3.06 -1.24
C ASP A 57 -12.27 -2.42 -0.20
N ALA A 58 -11.30 -3.17 0.30
CA ALA A 58 -10.30 -2.66 1.22
C ALA A 58 -8.92 -3.29 0.94
N LEU A 59 -7.88 -2.59 1.37
CA LEU A 59 -6.51 -3.08 1.38
C LEU A 59 -5.92 -2.93 2.78
N THR A 60 -5.28 -3.99 3.27
CA THR A 60 -4.40 -3.92 4.42
C THR A 60 -2.96 -3.95 3.94
N VAL A 61 -2.16 -2.96 4.31
CA VAL A 61 -0.72 -2.93 4.06
C VAL A 61 -0.02 -3.02 5.40
N SER A 62 0.58 -4.16 5.72
CA SER A 62 1.40 -4.35 6.91
C SER A 62 2.88 -4.26 6.57
N TYR A 63 3.68 -3.64 7.46
CA TYR A 63 5.10 -3.37 7.26
C TYR A 63 5.94 -4.25 8.19
N TRP A 64 7.11 -4.68 7.69
CA TRP A 64 7.95 -5.69 8.31
C TRP A 64 9.44 -5.35 8.18
N GLU A 65 10.22 -5.71 9.20
CA GLU A 65 11.66 -5.51 9.22
C GLU A 65 12.37 -6.39 8.19
N THR A 66 11.89 -7.64 8.00
CA THR A 66 12.49 -8.60 7.09
C THR A 66 11.44 -9.39 6.29
N GLU A 67 11.84 -9.91 5.14
CA GLU A 67 11.01 -10.81 4.34
C GLU A 67 10.65 -12.09 5.12
N ALA A 68 11.60 -12.61 5.90
CA ALA A 68 11.41 -13.82 6.68
C ALA A 68 10.30 -13.65 7.73
N THR A 69 10.33 -12.57 8.51
CA THR A 69 9.30 -12.29 9.53
C THR A 69 7.93 -12.01 8.89
N MET A 70 7.89 -11.36 7.73
CA MET A 70 6.66 -11.18 6.95
C MET A 70 6.03 -12.51 6.52
N LYS A 71 6.86 -13.43 5.99
CA LYS A 71 6.42 -14.76 5.54
C LYS A 71 5.94 -15.64 6.71
N GLU A 72 6.68 -15.62 7.83
CA GLU A 72 6.29 -16.38 9.03
C GLU A 72 4.94 -15.90 9.58
N ALA A 73 4.75 -14.59 9.70
CA ALA A 73 3.50 -14.00 10.17
C ALA A 73 2.29 -14.41 9.31
N ARG A 74 2.48 -14.64 8.02
CA ARG A 74 1.41 -15.12 7.13
C ARG A 74 0.77 -16.41 7.63
N GLY A 75 1.60 -17.38 8.02
CA GLY A 75 1.13 -18.68 8.51
C GLY A 75 0.26 -18.56 9.76
N GLN A 76 0.53 -17.57 10.59
CA GLN A 76 -0.19 -17.36 11.86
C GLN A 76 -1.43 -16.46 11.70
N VAL A 77 -1.33 -15.39 10.92
CA VAL A 77 -2.40 -14.39 10.79
C VAL A 77 -3.48 -14.80 9.78
N ARG A 78 -3.08 -15.37 8.62
CA ARG A 78 -4.01 -15.68 7.53
C ARG A 78 -5.16 -16.62 7.91
N PRO A 79 -4.96 -17.73 8.64
CA PRO A 79 -6.07 -18.62 9.00
C PRO A 79 -7.14 -17.92 9.85
N GLN A 80 -6.71 -17.08 10.79
CA GLN A 80 -7.62 -16.31 11.64
C GLN A 80 -8.34 -15.24 10.81
N ALA A 81 -7.63 -14.55 9.92
CA ALA A 81 -8.20 -13.55 9.03
C ALA A 81 -9.30 -14.14 8.13
N LEU A 82 -9.05 -15.31 7.52
CA LEU A 82 -10.04 -16.00 6.70
C LEU A 82 -11.31 -16.34 7.49
N LYS A 83 -11.16 -16.80 8.74
CA LYS A 83 -12.29 -17.10 9.62
C LYS A 83 -13.11 -15.85 9.93
N VAL A 84 -12.46 -14.81 10.47
CA VAL A 84 -13.17 -13.61 10.96
C VAL A 84 -13.84 -12.84 9.81
N PHE A 85 -13.16 -12.73 8.65
CA PHE A 85 -13.76 -12.08 7.49
C PHE A 85 -14.89 -12.90 6.88
N GLY A 86 -14.77 -14.23 6.87
CA GLY A 86 -15.85 -15.12 6.40
C GLY A 86 -17.13 -14.95 7.21
N GLU A 87 -17.04 -14.76 8.52
CA GLU A 87 -18.19 -14.54 9.42
C GLU A 87 -18.98 -13.26 9.08
N ILE A 88 -18.33 -12.27 8.48
CA ILE A 88 -18.96 -11.01 8.05
C ILE A 88 -19.20 -10.94 6.53
N GLY A 89 -19.04 -12.05 5.81
CA GLY A 89 -19.23 -12.11 4.37
C GLY A 89 -18.15 -11.38 3.55
N ALA A 90 -17.00 -11.06 4.17
CA ALA A 90 -15.84 -10.54 3.46
C ALA A 90 -14.87 -11.66 3.09
N SER A 91 -14.07 -11.45 2.04
CA SER A 91 -13.10 -12.43 1.55
C SER A 91 -11.76 -11.79 1.22
N ILE A 92 -10.69 -12.55 1.44
CA ILE A 92 -9.34 -12.19 0.95
C ILE A 92 -9.26 -12.64 -0.51
N VAL A 93 -9.05 -11.71 -1.42
CA VAL A 93 -8.98 -11.97 -2.87
C VAL A 93 -7.57 -11.87 -3.45
N GLU A 94 -6.67 -11.09 -2.82
CA GLU A 94 -5.26 -10.99 -3.18
C GLU A 94 -4.41 -10.93 -1.91
N ASP A 95 -3.17 -11.41 -1.99
CA ASP A 95 -2.27 -11.52 -0.83
C ASP A 95 -0.81 -11.55 -1.32
N ASP A 96 -0.22 -10.36 -1.46
CA ASP A 96 1.07 -10.14 -2.07
C ASP A 96 2.14 -9.75 -1.06
N GLU A 97 3.34 -10.31 -1.26
CA GLU A 97 4.54 -10.02 -0.50
C GLU A 97 5.45 -9.11 -1.34
N CYS A 98 5.73 -7.93 -0.83
CA CYS A 98 6.43 -6.88 -1.57
C CYS A 98 7.66 -6.36 -0.82
N GLU A 99 8.64 -5.90 -1.58
CA GLU A 99 9.66 -4.97 -1.12
C GLU A 99 9.07 -3.57 -1.09
N VAL A 100 9.39 -2.77 -0.09
CA VAL A 100 9.13 -1.33 -0.08
C VAL A 100 10.23 -0.66 -0.91
N ALA A 101 10.02 -0.57 -2.21
CA ALA A 101 11.01 -0.02 -3.13
C ALA A 101 11.12 1.51 -3.02
N LEU A 102 10.01 2.18 -2.65
CA LEU A 102 9.98 3.61 -2.35
C LEU A 102 8.85 3.91 -1.36
N LEU A 103 9.17 4.72 -0.36
CA LEU A 103 8.19 5.30 0.56
C LEU A 103 8.71 6.67 1.00
N GLU A 104 8.18 7.73 0.41
CA GLU A 104 8.54 9.09 0.76
C GLU A 104 7.34 9.78 1.43
N ARG A 105 7.57 10.25 2.67
CA ARG A 105 6.55 10.93 3.47
C ARG A 105 6.83 12.42 3.51
N PHE A 106 5.90 13.22 3.03
CA PHE A 106 5.92 14.68 3.10
C PHE A 106 5.24 15.19 4.38
N LYS A 107 4.33 14.39 4.95
CA LYS A 107 3.59 14.65 6.19
C LYS A 107 3.45 13.37 7.01
N PRO A 108 3.25 13.47 8.34
CA PRO A 108 2.99 12.31 9.21
C PRO A 108 1.79 11.48 8.74
N PRO A 109 1.82 10.14 8.89
CA PRO A 109 0.66 9.29 8.61
C PRO A 109 -0.55 9.66 9.49
N MET A 110 -1.75 9.61 8.91
CA MET A 110 -3.00 9.80 9.67
C MET A 110 -4.18 9.11 8.97
N ALA A 111 -5.22 8.80 9.73
CA ALA A 111 -6.51 8.36 9.20
C ALA A 111 -7.36 9.55 8.71
N GLY A 112 -8.42 9.26 7.95
CA GLY A 112 -9.36 10.26 7.41
C GLY A 112 -8.82 11.03 6.21
N VAL A 113 -7.73 10.57 5.60
CA VAL A 113 -7.14 11.11 4.38
C VAL A 113 -7.30 10.13 3.21
N TYR A 114 -6.97 10.52 2.00
CA TYR A 114 -7.29 9.78 0.79
C TYR A 114 -6.03 9.26 0.07
N ALA A 115 -6.13 8.06 -0.46
CA ALA A 115 -5.06 7.42 -1.24
C ALA A 115 -5.53 7.12 -2.66
N ARG A 116 -4.72 7.45 -3.65
CA ARG A 116 -4.82 6.89 -5.00
C ARG A 116 -3.78 5.80 -5.14
N LEU A 117 -4.23 4.59 -5.37
CA LEU A 117 -3.38 3.41 -5.51
C LEU A 117 -3.58 2.79 -6.89
N THR A 118 -2.48 2.43 -7.53
CA THR A 118 -2.47 1.71 -8.81
C THR A 118 -1.81 0.36 -8.59
N THR A 119 -2.58 -0.71 -8.74
CA THR A 119 -2.06 -2.08 -8.84
C THR A 119 -1.77 -2.38 -10.30
N VAL A 120 -0.62 -2.97 -10.58
CA VAL A 120 -0.20 -3.31 -11.95
C VAL A 120 0.69 -4.55 -11.93
N HIS A 121 0.61 -5.39 -12.97
CA HIS A 121 1.52 -6.51 -13.19
C HIS A 121 2.42 -6.18 -14.39
N GLY A 122 3.68 -5.92 -14.11
CA GLY A 122 4.69 -5.57 -15.12
C GLY A 122 5.66 -6.71 -15.38
N ASP A 123 6.65 -6.43 -16.23
CA ASP A 123 7.75 -7.36 -16.45
C ASP A 123 8.76 -7.25 -15.30
N PRO A 124 9.08 -8.36 -14.60
CA PRO A 124 10.11 -8.37 -13.56
C PRO A 124 11.45 -7.77 -13.98
N ALA A 125 11.83 -7.91 -15.25
CA ALA A 125 13.07 -7.34 -15.79
C ALA A 125 13.09 -5.79 -15.78
N HIS A 126 11.92 -5.15 -15.80
CA HIS A 126 11.76 -3.70 -15.84
C HIS A 126 11.46 -3.07 -14.47
N VAL A 127 11.46 -3.85 -13.38
CA VAL A 127 11.14 -3.34 -12.03
C VAL A 127 12.03 -2.17 -11.61
N SER A 128 13.36 -2.30 -11.81
CA SER A 128 14.29 -1.23 -11.42
C SER A 128 14.03 0.06 -12.20
N GLU A 129 13.79 -0.03 -13.52
CA GLU A 129 13.44 1.13 -14.34
C GLU A 129 12.11 1.76 -13.92
N ALA A 130 11.12 0.94 -13.53
CA ALA A 130 9.83 1.43 -13.04
C ALA A 130 9.99 2.20 -11.71
N VAL A 131 10.80 1.69 -10.77
CA VAL A 131 11.11 2.36 -9.51
C VAL A 131 11.82 3.69 -9.76
N ASP A 132 12.85 3.72 -10.60
CA ASP A 132 13.60 4.93 -10.97
C ASP A 132 12.68 5.96 -11.66
N THR A 133 11.84 5.51 -12.59
CA THR A 133 10.86 6.38 -13.25
C THR A 133 9.88 7.00 -12.25
N PHE A 134 9.37 6.21 -11.31
CA PHE A 134 8.47 6.71 -10.27
C PHE A 134 9.17 7.72 -9.37
N LYS A 135 10.37 7.40 -8.89
CA LYS A 135 11.20 8.26 -8.04
C LYS A 135 11.55 9.58 -8.72
N ASP A 136 12.07 9.52 -9.95
CA ASP A 136 12.69 10.68 -10.58
C ASP A 136 11.69 11.58 -11.32
N LYS A 137 10.54 11.03 -11.75
CA LYS A 137 9.55 11.77 -12.53
C LYS A 137 8.22 12.00 -11.80
N ILE A 138 7.73 11.04 -11.01
CA ILE A 138 6.40 11.12 -10.41
C ILE A 138 6.47 11.74 -9.00
N VAL A 139 7.39 11.30 -8.16
CA VAL A 139 7.55 11.80 -6.79
C VAL A 139 7.74 13.33 -6.75
N PRO A 140 8.62 13.95 -7.56
CA PRO A 140 8.79 15.40 -7.55
C PRO A 140 7.51 16.16 -7.91
N VAL A 141 6.71 15.63 -8.83
CA VAL A 141 5.42 16.22 -9.20
C VAL A 141 4.42 16.11 -8.05
N ILE A 142 4.35 14.96 -7.36
CA ILE A 142 3.51 14.80 -6.17
C ILE A 142 3.92 15.78 -5.08
N ALA A 143 5.22 15.87 -4.78
CA ALA A 143 5.76 16.66 -3.68
C ALA A 143 5.44 18.17 -3.78
N THR A 144 5.30 18.70 -5.00
CA THR A 144 4.99 20.11 -5.21
C THR A 144 3.51 20.48 -5.11
N GLN A 145 2.62 19.49 -4.99
CA GLN A 145 1.18 19.75 -4.99
C GLN A 145 0.62 19.94 -3.58
N SER A 146 -0.36 20.83 -3.48
CA SER A 146 -1.12 21.03 -2.24
C SER A 146 -1.76 19.72 -1.78
N GLY A 147 -1.76 19.48 -0.48
CA GLY A 147 -2.37 18.31 0.12
C GLY A 147 -1.56 17.01 -0.01
N ALA A 148 -0.42 17.00 -0.71
CA ALA A 148 0.42 15.81 -0.83
C ALA A 148 0.97 15.37 0.54
N ARG A 149 0.86 14.07 0.85
CA ARG A 149 1.31 13.49 2.12
C ARG A 149 2.36 12.41 1.97
N THR A 150 2.19 11.52 0.99
CA THR A 150 3.07 10.36 0.80
C THR A 150 3.09 9.96 -0.68
N ALA A 151 4.25 9.55 -1.17
CA ALA A 151 4.41 8.77 -2.40
C ALA A 151 4.95 7.39 -2.03
N LEU A 152 4.42 6.32 -2.66
CA LEU A 152 4.79 4.95 -2.33
C LEU A 152 4.89 4.06 -3.58
N PHE A 153 5.83 3.10 -3.54
CA PHE A 153 5.97 2.06 -4.54
C PHE A 153 6.41 0.77 -3.86
N TYR A 154 5.51 -0.20 -3.83
CA TYR A 154 5.79 -1.56 -3.34
C TYR A 154 5.81 -2.51 -4.51
N VAL A 155 6.72 -3.49 -4.50
CA VAL A 155 6.89 -4.39 -5.63
C VAL A 155 7.28 -5.79 -5.20
N ASN A 156 6.69 -6.78 -5.84
CA ASN A 156 7.19 -8.14 -5.83
C ASN A 156 8.07 -8.33 -7.06
N ARG A 157 9.39 -8.42 -6.85
CA ARG A 157 10.37 -8.52 -7.95
C ARG A 157 10.31 -9.83 -8.72
N GLN A 158 9.67 -10.86 -8.16
CA GLN A 158 9.54 -12.16 -8.83
C GLN A 158 8.33 -12.20 -9.77
N SER A 159 7.19 -11.69 -9.30
CA SER A 159 5.95 -11.71 -10.08
C SER A 159 5.76 -10.47 -10.97
N GLY A 160 6.49 -9.37 -10.71
CA GLY A 160 6.26 -8.09 -11.34
C GLY A 160 5.00 -7.37 -10.84
N MET A 161 4.34 -7.88 -9.79
CA MET A 161 3.23 -7.15 -9.14
C MET A 161 3.78 -5.90 -8.48
N ALA A 162 3.15 -4.75 -8.73
CA ALA A 162 3.47 -3.50 -8.08
C ALA A 162 2.21 -2.77 -7.60
N LEU A 163 2.34 -2.12 -6.43
CA LEU A 163 1.38 -1.18 -5.88
C LEU A 163 2.05 0.19 -5.77
N ALA A 164 1.73 1.08 -6.68
CA ALA A 164 2.23 2.46 -6.68
C ALA A 164 1.13 3.43 -6.27
N GLY A 165 1.47 4.50 -5.56
CA GLY A 165 0.44 5.44 -5.18
C GLY A 165 0.89 6.70 -4.49
N SER A 166 -0.11 7.49 -4.10
CA SER A 166 0.03 8.75 -3.39
C SER A 166 -1.09 8.96 -2.39
N VAL A 167 -0.77 9.63 -1.28
CA VAL A 167 -1.72 9.97 -0.21
C VAL A 167 -1.89 11.49 -0.14
N TRP A 168 -3.10 11.95 0.12
CA TRP A 168 -3.55 13.35 0.02
C TRP A 168 -4.40 13.75 1.21
N ASP A 169 -4.32 15.01 1.65
CA ASP A 169 -5.11 15.54 2.76
C ASP A 169 -6.62 15.39 2.53
N THR A 170 -7.08 15.66 1.30
CA THR A 170 -8.49 15.63 0.94
C THR A 170 -8.74 14.89 -0.38
N GLU A 171 -9.98 14.43 -0.59
CA GLU A 171 -10.38 13.86 -1.88
C GLU A 171 -10.27 14.92 -3.00
N TYR A 172 -10.51 16.18 -2.71
CA TYR A 172 -10.34 17.28 -3.66
C TYR A 172 -8.90 17.43 -4.13
N ASP A 173 -7.91 17.44 -3.21
CA ASP A 173 -6.49 17.51 -3.58
C ASP A 173 -6.07 16.31 -4.41
N LEU A 174 -6.55 15.11 -4.04
CA LEU A 174 -6.35 13.89 -4.81
C LEU A 174 -6.89 14.02 -6.23
N GLN A 175 -8.14 14.49 -6.40
CA GLN A 175 -8.76 14.65 -7.71
C GLN A 175 -8.04 15.72 -8.54
N LYS A 176 -7.69 16.85 -7.95
CA LYS A 176 -6.95 17.93 -8.61
C LYS A 176 -5.59 17.46 -9.12
N SER A 177 -4.91 16.60 -8.38
CA SER A 177 -3.60 16.05 -8.77
C SER A 177 -3.64 15.20 -10.05
N GLU A 178 -4.81 14.68 -10.44
CA GLU A 178 -4.96 13.83 -11.62
C GLU A 178 -4.48 14.50 -12.90
N THR A 179 -4.73 15.79 -13.05
CA THR A 179 -4.31 16.57 -14.22
C THR A 179 -2.78 16.52 -14.45
N SER A 180 -2.00 16.49 -13.36
CA SER A 180 -0.53 16.49 -13.43
C SER A 180 0.08 15.09 -13.41
N ILE A 181 -0.65 14.07 -12.91
CA ILE A 181 -0.09 12.74 -12.63
C ILE A 181 -0.54 11.70 -13.67
N SER A 182 -1.72 11.86 -14.26
CA SER A 182 -2.31 10.81 -15.12
C SER A 182 -1.44 10.41 -16.31
N SER A 183 -0.87 11.38 -17.03
CA SER A 183 0.02 11.12 -18.16
C SER A 183 1.32 10.44 -17.73
N LEU A 184 1.92 10.89 -16.65
CA LEU A 184 3.15 10.29 -16.09
C LEU A 184 2.90 8.86 -15.62
N ARG A 185 1.76 8.60 -14.96
CA ARG A 185 1.35 7.26 -14.57
C ARG A 185 1.19 6.33 -15.77
N THR A 186 0.53 6.80 -16.83
CA THR A 186 0.34 6.03 -18.07
C THR A 186 1.68 5.71 -18.73
N GLU A 187 2.61 6.67 -18.80
CA GLU A 187 3.96 6.45 -19.31
C GLU A 187 4.74 5.43 -18.46
N ALA A 188 4.67 5.55 -17.13
CA ALA A 188 5.34 4.62 -16.23
C ALA A 188 4.81 3.19 -16.36
N ILE A 189 3.48 3.01 -16.45
CA ILE A 189 2.86 1.69 -16.69
C ILE A 189 3.35 1.09 -18.02
N LYS A 190 3.41 1.90 -19.07
CA LYS A 190 3.90 1.45 -20.38
C LYS A 190 5.35 1.01 -20.33
N LYS A 191 6.23 1.77 -19.66
CA LYS A 191 7.65 1.42 -19.48
C LYS A 191 7.85 0.15 -18.65
N PHE A 192 7.00 -0.06 -17.66
CA PHE A 192 6.98 -1.28 -16.85
C PHE A 192 6.45 -2.50 -17.64
N ALA A 193 6.06 -2.34 -18.91
CA ALA A 193 5.29 -3.33 -19.68
C ALA A 193 4.05 -3.82 -18.90
N GLY A 194 3.41 -2.88 -18.19
CA GLY A 194 2.36 -3.16 -17.23
C GLY A 194 1.07 -3.62 -17.90
N ARG A 195 0.46 -4.64 -17.31
CA ARG A 195 -0.83 -5.22 -17.70
C ARG A 195 -1.78 -5.12 -16.53
N ASP A 196 -3.08 -5.15 -16.82
CA ASP A 196 -4.16 -5.20 -15.83
C ASP A 196 -4.08 -4.07 -14.79
N ALA A 197 -3.59 -2.88 -15.24
CA ALA A 197 -3.44 -1.74 -14.36
C ALA A 197 -4.80 -1.24 -13.87
N LYS A 198 -4.99 -1.26 -12.55
CA LYS A 198 -6.19 -0.79 -11.87
C LYS A 198 -5.85 0.36 -10.92
N THR A 199 -6.37 1.55 -11.22
CA THR A 199 -6.22 2.72 -10.35
C THR A 199 -7.50 2.94 -9.56
N GLU A 200 -7.38 3.01 -8.24
CA GLU A 200 -8.49 3.11 -7.30
C GLU A 200 -8.25 4.22 -6.28
N VAL A 201 -9.33 4.76 -5.76
CA VAL A 201 -9.31 5.76 -4.69
C VAL A 201 -9.87 5.12 -3.42
N PHE A 202 -9.14 5.31 -2.33
CA PHE A 202 -9.47 4.79 -1.02
C PHE A 202 -9.42 5.91 0.03
N GLU A 203 -10.20 5.75 1.10
CA GLU A 203 -10.04 6.47 2.36
C GLU A 203 -9.12 5.67 3.28
N ILE A 204 -8.22 6.31 4.00
CA ILE A 204 -7.41 5.65 5.04
C ILE A 204 -8.25 5.56 6.31
N TYR A 205 -8.68 4.34 6.66
CA TYR A 205 -9.49 4.10 7.85
C TYR A 205 -8.66 4.01 9.13
N PHE A 206 -7.46 3.43 9.00
CA PHE A 206 -6.55 3.25 10.12
C PHE A 206 -5.10 3.28 9.64
N THR A 207 -4.20 3.86 10.41
CA THR A 207 -2.76 3.76 10.20
C THR A 207 -2.03 3.86 11.53
N GLU A 208 -1.08 2.96 11.74
CA GLU A 208 -0.18 2.96 12.89
C GLU A 208 1.21 2.51 12.43
N ILE A 209 2.21 3.33 12.69
CA ILE A 209 3.60 3.05 12.35
C ILE A 209 4.39 3.06 13.66
N LEU A 210 4.87 1.90 14.09
CA LEU A 210 5.58 1.69 15.36
C LEU A 210 7.05 2.09 15.26
N THR A 211 7.66 1.80 14.11
CA THR A 211 9.02 2.21 13.78
C THR A 211 8.97 2.99 12.48
N PRO A 212 9.60 4.18 12.39
CA PRO A 212 9.65 4.87 11.13
C PRO A 212 10.28 3.95 10.08
N VAL A 213 9.50 3.51 9.10
CA VAL A 213 10.05 2.91 7.89
C VAL A 213 10.92 4.00 7.28
N ALA A 214 12.23 3.76 7.21
CA ALA A 214 13.18 4.73 6.68
C ALA A 214 12.68 5.20 5.31
N SER A 215 12.63 6.51 5.10
CA SER A 215 12.30 7.06 3.79
C SER A 215 13.35 6.55 2.81
N VAL A 216 12.97 5.62 1.95
CA VAL A 216 13.82 5.13 0.86
C VAL A 216 13.77 6.22 -0.21
N ARG A 217 14.81 7.07 -0.22
CA ARG A 217 15.00 8.12 -1.22
C ARG A 217 15.79 7.61 -2.41
#